data_47e7634eb705e37e4b77bf911db7ea52
#
_entry.id   47e7634eb705e37e4b77bf911db7ea52
#
_cell.length_a   1.000
_cell.length_b   1.000
_cell.length_c   1.000
_cell.angle_alpha   90.00
_cell.angle_beta   90.00
_cell.angle_gamma   90.00
#
_symmetry.space_group_name_H-M   'P 1'
#
loop_
_entity.id
_entity.type
_entity.pdbx_description
1 polymer ?
#
loop_
_entity_poly.entity_id
_entity_poly.type
_entity_poly.pdbx_seq_one_letter_code
_entity_poly.pdbx_strand_id
1 'polypeptide(L)'
;DARYDNVILHVVCEADREVSTMSGRTLPQLVIEVPQHVADNYHELMEEDNYPPCHQLLASLPIFEVHAWLSALTFERLQQKTERIDRWLTETNGDWERVAFIVLARAFGFGKNTDAFERWAVTLDPQHTGKHRDDAQLIEAFFFGQAGLLDTERTPPSEQDSHFQTLVRDYRFLQQKFSLTPISPLEWKFLRLRPQNFPHVRLAQLAALYGSQRFSLARIRQSTSVEDARNILSFNT
;
A
#
# COMPACT_ATOMS: atom_id res chain seq x y z
N ASP A 1 -2.66 10.01 29.31
CA ASP A 1 -3.26 8.89 28.60
C ASP A 1 -2.16 8.09 27.89
N ALA A 2 -2.00 6.81 28.26
CA ALA A 2 -0.96 5.92 27.73
C ALA A 2 -0.94 5.82 26.19
N ARG A 3 -2.04 6.15 25.52
CA ARG A 3 -2.13 6.20 24.04
C ARG A 3 -1.17 7.22 23.42
N TYR A 4 -0.67 8.17 24.19
CA TYR A 4 0.25 9.22 23.72
C TYR A 4 1.70 8.97 24.11
N ASP A 5 2.03 7.81 24.71
CA ASP A 5 3.41 7.51 25.13
C ASP A 5 4.37 7.30 23.95
N ASN A 6 3.84 7.07 22.74
CA ASN A 6 4.61 6.97 21.51
C ASN A 6 4.86 8.32 20.79
N VAL A 7 4.33 9.43 21.33
CA VAL A 7 4.58 10.76 20.75
C VAL A 7 6.06 11.11 20.92
N ILE A 8 6.71 11.57 19.84
CA ILE A 8 8.13 11.90 19.80
C ILE A 8 8.40 13.40 19.77
N LEU A 9 7.44 14.19 19.31
CA LEU A 9 7.51 15.64 19.19
C LEU A 9 6.13 16.25 19.41
N HIS A 10 6.06 17.32 20.18
CA HIS A 10 4.85 18.12 20.41
C HIS A 10 4.96 19.43 19.64
N VAL A 11 4.11 19.63 18.65
CA VAL A 11 4.08 20.85 17.82
C VAL A 11 2.98 21.78 18.36
N VAL A 12 3.32 23.01 18.69
CA VAL A 12 2.43 23.99 19.33
C VAL A 12 2.59 25.37 18.71
N CYS A 13 1.58 26.21 18.83
CA CYS A 13 1.69 27.64 18.49
C CYS A 13 2.31 28.44 19.65
N GLU A 14 2.14 27.97 20.88
CA GLU A 14 2.71 28.57 22.08
C GLU A 14 3.11 27.46 23.06
N ALA A 15 4.32 27.53 23.57
CA ALA A 15 4.82 26.59 24.61
C ALA A 15 4.59 27.19 25.98
N ASP A 16 3.39 26.99 26.54
CA ASP A 16 2.96 27.51 27.81
C ASP A 16 3.41 26.64 29.00
N ARG A 17 3.74 25.37 28.74
CA ARG A 17 4.16 24.41 29.77
C ARG A 17 4.92 23.24 29.16
N GLU A 18 5.74 22.60 30.01
CA GLU A 18 6.35 21.32 29.63
C GLU A 18 5.30 20.20 29.63
N VAL A 19 5.37 19.35 28.61
CA VAL A 19 4.50 18.19 28.45
C VAL A 19 5.31 16.90 28.59
N SER A 20 4.84 16.01 29.45
CA SER A 20 5.47 14.70 29.65
C SER A 20 4.49 13.56 29.34
N THR A 21 5.03 12.44 28.89
CA THR A 21 4.30 11.19 28.70
C THR A 21 3.92 10.57 30.05
N MET A 22 3.03 9.57 30.04
CA MET A 22 2.70 8.81 31.26
C MET A 22 3.92 8.08 31.83
N SER A 23 4.86 7.70 30.96
CA SER A 23 6.15 7.09 31.38
C SER A 23 7.15 8.09 31.94
N GLY A 24 6.81 9.37 32.09
CA GLY A 24 7.67 10.42 32.66
C GLY A 24 8.68 11.02 31.69
N ARG A 25 8.66 10.69 30.43
CA ARG A 25 9.55 11.28 29.40
C ARG A 25 9.02 12.67 29.01
N THR A 26 9.83 13.72 29.19
CA THR A 26 9.52 15.06 28.68
C THR A 26 9.59 15.07 27.14
N LEU A 27 8.56 15.62 26.51
CA LEU A 27 8.48 15.71 25.04
C LEU A 27 9.16 16.98 24.56
N PRO A 28 10.01 16.89 23.52
CA PRO A 28 10.49 18.07 22.81
C PRO A 28 9.30 18.84 22.25
N GLN A 29 9.33 20.17 22.35
CA GLN A 29 8.31 21.04 21.79
C GLN A 29 8.90 21.88 20.65
N LEU A 30 8.17 21.93 19.55
CA LEU A 30 8.46 22.82 18.42
C LEU A 30 7.38 23.88 18.35
N VAL A 31 7.75 25.12 18.54
CA VAL A 31 6.84 26.26 18.38
C VAL A 31 6.82 26.66 16.90
N ILE A 32 5.61 26.74 16.34
CA ILE A 32 5.38 27.20 14.97
C ILE A 32 4.58 28.48 15.02
N GLU A 33 5.15 29.55 14.50
CA GLU A 33 4.41 30.80 14.28
C GLU A 33 3.54 30.68 13.06
N VAL A 34 2.23 30.87 13.23
CA VAL A 34 1.29 30.94 12.13
C VAL A 34 1.09 32.39 11.75
N PRO A 35 1.47 32.82 10.52
CA PRO A 35 1.23 34.20 10.08
C PRO A 35 -0.25 34.53 10.13
N GLN A 36 -0.59 35.75 10.59
CA GLN A 36 -1.99 36.16 10.79
C GLN A 36 -2.84 36.00 9.54
N HIS A 37 -2.31 36.35 8.36
CA HIS A 37 -3.04 36.20 7.11
C HIS A 37 -3.41 34.76 6.77
N VAL A 38 -2.63 33.77 7.26
CA VAL A 38 -2.96 32.33 7.07
C VAL A 38 -4.10 31.94 7.99
N ALA A 39 -4.09 32.41 9.24
CA ALA A 39 -5.16 32.20 10.18
C ALA A 39 -6.48 32.82 9.70
N ASP A 40 -6.44 34.06 9.22
CA ASP A 40 -7.60 34.78 8.70
C ASP A 40 -8.19 34.06 7.48
N ASN A 41 -7.35 33.71 6.51
CA ASN A 41 -7.79 32.95 5.33
C ASN A 41 -8.38 31.56 5.68
N TYR A 42 -7.84 30.90 6.72
CA TYR A 42 -8.38 29.64 7.19
C TYR A 42 -9.80 29.80 7.77
N HIS A 43 -10.03 30.84 8.56
CA HIS A 43 -11.36 31.15 9.10
C HIS A 43 -12.37 31.41 7.98
N GLU A 44 -12.02 32.23 6.99
CA GLU A 44 -12.87 32.51 5.81
C GLU A 44 -13.22 31.21 5.06
N LEU A 45 -12.22 30.33 4.84
CA LEU A 45 -12.44 29.04 4.17
C LEU A 45 -13.34 28.08 4.95
N MET A 46 -13.29 28.13 6.28
CA MET A 46 -14.13 27.28 7.16
C MET A 46 -15.59 27.76 7.25
N GLU A 47 -15.83 29.05 7.05
CA GLU A 47 -17.17 29.65 7.06
C GLU A 47 -17.88 29.54 5.69
N GLU A 48 -17.15 29.14 4.62
CA GLU A 48 -17.70 29.02 3.27
C GLU A 48 -18.57 27.75 3.15
N ASP A 49 -19.87 27.95 2.87
CA ASP A 49 -20.84 26.86 2.75
C ASP A 49 -20.76 26.09 1.42
N ASN A 50 -20.06 26.63 0.42
CA ASN A 50 -19.94 26.04 -0.90
C ASN A 50 -18.65 25.23 -1.04
N TYR A 51 -18.74 24.07 -1.68
CA TYR A 51 -17.58 23.23 -1.96
C TYR A 51 -17.26 23.19 -3.46
N PRO A 52 -16.00 23.43 -3.87
CA PRO A 52 -14.85 23.80 -3.03
C PRO A 52 -14.92 25.26 -2.56
N PRO A 53 -14.36 25.61 -1.40
CA PRO A 53 -14.40 26.97 -0.86
C PRO A 53 -13.88 28.04 -1.83
N CYS A 54 -13.00 27.66 -2.75
CA CYS A 54 -12.46 28.56 -3.79
C CYS A 54 -13.29 28.60 -5.09
N HIS A 55 -14.53 28.08 -5.11
CA HIS A 55 -15.33 27.94 -6.34
C HIS A 55 -15.52 29.25 -7.12
N GLN A 56 -15.66 30.36 -6.43
CA GLN A 56 -15.82 31.68 -7.07
C GLN A 56 -14.55 32.10 -7.83
N LEU A 57 -13.37 31.84 -7.25
CA LEU A 57 -12.09 32.12 -7.89
C LEU A 57 -11.85 31.23 -9.11
N LEU A 58 -12.26 29.95 -9.05
CA LEU A 58 -12.11 29.03 -10.18
C LEU A 58 -12.87 29.51 -11.43
N ALA A 59 -14.05 30.08 -11.25
CA ALA A 59 -14.86 30.60 -12.35
C ALA A 59 -14.23 31.82 -13.04
N SER A 60 -13.36 32.54 -12.35
CA SER A 60 -12.69 33.74 -12.88
C SER A 60 -11.34 33.45 -13.58
N LEU A 61 -10.81 32.24 -13.45
CA LEU A 61 -9.54 31.87 -14.05
C LEU A 61 -9.64 31.75 -15.58
N PRO A 62 -8.65 32.27 -16.34
CA PRO A 62 -8.58 32.05 -17.76
C PRO A 62 -8.49 30.53 -18.07
N ILE A 63 -9.31 30.07 -19.00
CA ILE A 63 -9.36 28.63 -19.37
C ILE A 63 -8.00 28.08 -19.79
N PHE A 64 -7.17 28.90 -20.39
CA PHE A 64 -5.80 28.54 -20.77
C PHE A 64 -4.94 28.18 -19.54
N GLU A 65 -5.02 28.98 -18.48
CA GLU A 65 -4.27 28.72 -17.23
C GLU A 65 -4.73 27.40 -16.57
N VAL A 66 -6.06 27.16 -16.54
CA VAL A 66 -6.61 25.91 -16.03
C VAL A 66 -6.09 24.69 -16.81
N HIS A 67 -6.10 24.76 -18.14
CA HIS A 67 -5.58 23.67 -18.97
C HIS A 67 -4.07 23.49 -18.84
N ALA A 68 -3.31 24.56 -18.76
CA ALA A 68 -1.86 24.52 -18.54
C ALA A 68 -1.53 23.84 -17.19
N TRP A 69 -2.25 24.23 -16.14
CA TRP A 69 -2.08 23.64 -14.82
C TRP A 69 -2.47 22.14 -14.76
N LEU A 70 -3.62 21.75 -15.34
CA LEU A 70 -4.04 20.36 -15.43
C LEU A 70 -3.03 19.50 -16.22
N SER A 71 -2.48 20.07 -17.30
CA SER A 71 -1.42 19.42 -18.06
C SER A 71 -0.17 19.22 -17.23
N ALA A 72 0.28 20.25 -16.51
CA ALA A 72 1.45 20.18 -15.62
C ALA A 72 1.26 19.09 -14.53
N LEU A 73 0.09 19.04 -13.89
CA LEU A 73 -0.24 18.00 -12.91
C LEU A 73 -0.22 16.59 -13.52
N THR A 74 -0.68 16.47 -14.77
CA THR A 74 -0.67 15.20 -15.49
C THR A 74 0.75 14.71 -15.75
N PHE A 75 1.63 15.62 -16.22
CA PHE A 75 3.04 15.30 -16.42
C PHE A 75 3.74 14.94 -15.11
N GLU A 76 3.53 15.71 -14.06
CA GLU A 76 4.10 15.41 -12.74
C GLU A 76 3.68 14.02 -12.23
N ARG A 77 2.39 13.68 -12.35
CA ARG A 77 1.91 12.34 -11.97
C ARG A 77 2.53 11.22 -12.80
N LEU A 78 2.74 11.42 -14.09
CA LEU A 78 3.41 10.45 -14.96
C LEU A 78 4.88 10.33 -14.58
N GLN A 79 5.56 11.43 -14.34
CA GLN A 79 6.96 11.45 -13.90
C GLN A 79 7.15 10.69 -12.60
N GLN A 80 6.35 10.97 -11.57
CA GLN A 80 6.39 10.26 -10.28
C GLN A 80 6.19 8.75 -10.42
N LYS A 81 5.32 8.31 -11.37
CA LYS A 81 5.12 6.89 -11.66
C LYS A 81 6.33 6.28 -12.36
N THR A 82 6.92 7.02 -13.32
CA THR A 82 8.11 6.57 -14.05
C THR A 82 9.29 6.40 -13.12
N GLU A 83 9.59 7.40 -12.28
CA GLU A 83 10.68 7.34 -11.30
C GLU A 83 10.56 6.14 -10.36
N ARG A 84 9.31 5.79 -9.98
CA ARG A 84 9.06 4.61 -9.15
C ARG A 84 9.31 3.30 -9.91
N ILE A 85 8.90 3.23 -11.18
CA ILE A 85 9.16 2.08 -12.04
C ILE A 85 10.66 1.91 -12.27
N ASP A 86 11.38 2.99 -12.54
CA ASP A 86 12.84 2.98 -12.76
C ASP A 86 13.58 2.50 -11.52
N ARG A 87 13.15 2.91 -10.34
CA ARG A 87 13.70 2.39 -9.08
C ARG A 87 13.50 0.87 -8.98
N TRP A 88 12.28 0.38 -9.19
CA TRP A 88 12.03 -1.08 -9.13
C TRP A 88 12.75 -1.84 -10.23
N LEU A 89 12.91 -1.29 -11.42
CA LEU A 89 13.72 -1.90 -12.47
C LEU A 89 15.18 -2.04 -12.04
N THR A 90 15.71 -1.03 -11.38
CA THR A 90 17.07 -1.07 -10.83
C THR A 90 17.18 -2.16 -9.75
N GLU A 91 16.24 -2.22 -8.80
CA GLU A 91 16.18 -3.19 -7.70
C GLU A 91 15.98 -4.63 -8.20
N THR A 92 15.28 -4.81 -9.33
CA THR A 92 15.00 -6.14 -9.91
C THR A 92 15.92 -6.51 -11.08
N ASN A 93 17.03 -5.79 -11.28
CA ASN A 93 17.96 -6.01 -12.39
C ASN A 93 17.29 -6.03 -13.78
N GLY A 94 16.31 -5.16 -14.00
CA GLY A 94 15.61 -5.00 -15.27
C GLY A 94 14.48 -6.01 -15.51
N ASP A 95 14.03 -6.73 -14.51
CA ASP A 95 12.90 -7.69 -14.64
C ASP A 95 11.55 -6.96 -14.71
N TRP A 96 11.09 -6.71 -15.92
CA TRP A 96 9.81 -6.06 -16.20
C TRP A 96 8.57 -6.85 -15.73
N GLU A 97 8.61 -8.18 -15.75
CA GLU A 97 7.50 -9.00 -15.25
C GLU A 97 7.36 -8.85 -13.73
N ARG A 98 8.50 -8.82 -13.01
CA ARG A 98 8.53 -8.56 -11.57
C ARG A 98 8.03 -7.16 -11.23
N VAL A 99 8.47 -6.14 -11.97
CA VAL A 99 7.98 -4.76 -11.81
C VAL A 99 6.48 -4.67 -12.09
N ALA A 100 5.98 -5.32 -13.14
CA ALA A 100 4.55 -5.35 -13.42
C ALA A 100 3.74 -6.00 -12.28
N PHE A 101 4.28 -7.05 -11.66
CA PHE A 101 3.66 -7.67 -10.49
C PHE A 101 3.65 -6.72 -9.28
N ILE A 102 4.74 -5.98 -9.02
CA ILE A 102 4.80 -4.98 -7.93
C ILE A 102 3.75 -3.88 -8.15
N VAL A 103 3.61 -3.39 -9.38
CA VAL A 103 2.59 -2.39 -9.75
C VAL A 103 1.17 -2.92 -9.48
N LEU A 104 0.92 -4.17 -9.89
CA LEU A 104 -0.37 -4.82 -9.66
C LEU A 104 -0.65 -4.98 -8.17
N ALA A 105 0.28 -5.54 -7.41
CA ALA A 105 0.15 -5.75 -5.97
C ALA A 105 -0.13 -4.42 -5.24
N ARG A 106 0.60 -3.38 -5.60
CA ARG A 106 0.40 -2.03 -5.07
C ARG A 106 -1.02 -1.51 -5.30
N ALA A 107 -1.62 -1.79 -6.48
CA ALA A 107 -3.00 -1.42 -6.78
C ALA A 107 -4.02 -2.16 -5.89
N PHE A 108 -3.73 -3.41 -5.50
CA PHE A 108 -4.56 -4.19 -4.57
C PHE A 108 -4.58 -3.64 -3.14
N GLY A 109 -3.66 -2.73 -2.79
CA GLY A 109 -3.64 -2.03 -1.50
C GLY A 109 -4.75 -1.00 -1.30
N PHE A 110 -5.47 -0.61 -2.35
CA PHE A 110 -6.61 0.34 -2.32
C PHE A 110 -6.36 1.59 -1.47
N GLY A 111 -5.19 2.18 -1.60
CA GLY A 111 -4.77 3.38 -0.89
C GLY A 111 -4.21 3.10 0.51
N LYS A 112 -4.93 2.43 1.39
CA LYS A 112 -4.49 2.25 2.79
C LYS A 112 -3.35 1.25 2.98
N ASN A 113 -3.34 0.18 2.19
CA ASN A 113 -2.32 -0.86 2.24
C ASN A 113 -1.37 -0.83 1.02
N THR A 114 -1.42 0.23 0.23
CA THR A 114 -0.63 0.37 -1.00
C THR A 114 0.87 0.14 -0.75
N ASP A 115 1.41 0.76 0.29
CA ASP A 115 2.84 0.65 0.60
C ASP A 115 3.20 -0.70 1.25
N ALA A 116 2.28 -1.30 2.03
CA ALA A 116 2.48 -2.64 2.56
C ALA A 116 2.51 -3.69 1.44
N PHE A 117 1.58 -3.61 0.47
CA PHE A 117 1.59 -4.48 -0.71
C PHE A 117 2.83 -4.27 -1.58
N GLU A 118 3.35 -3.04 -1.72
CA GLU A 118 4.60 -2.77 -2.42
C GLU A 118 5.77 -3.49 -1.73
N ARG A 119 5.97 -3.24 -0.43
CA ARG A 119 7.06 -3.87 0.33
C ARG A 119 6.98 -5.39 0.30
N TRP A 120 5.78 -5.94 0.49
CA TRP A 120 5.54 -7.36 0.36
C TRP A 120 5.91 -7.89 -1.03
N ALA A 121 5.43 -7.26 -2.10
CA ALA A 121 5.69 -7.72 -3.47
C ALA A 121 7.17 -7.67 -3.85
N VAL A 122 7.92 -6.70 -3.33
CA VAL A 122 9.38 -6.60 -3.53
C VAL A 122 10.12 -7.81 -2.92
N THR A 123 9.61 -8.37 -1.81
CA THR A 123 10.22 -9.58 -1.20
C THR A 123 9.97 -10.86 -2.00
N LEU A 124 9.01 -10.83 -2.92
CA LEU A 124 8.66 -12.00 -3.72
C LEU A 124 9.59 -12.12 -4.93
N ASP A 125 10.34 -13.21 -4.99
CA ASP A 125 11.09 -13.57 -6.19
C ASP A 125 10.35 -14.72 -6.92
N PRO A 126 9.98 -14.55 -8.19
CA PRO A 126 9.36 -15.61 -9.00
C PRO A 126 10.17 -16.90 -9.05
N GLN A 127 11.50 -16.83 -8.84
CA GLN A 127 12.36 -18.01 -8.79
C GLN A 127 12.06 -18.90 -7.58
N HIS A 128 11.49 -18.34 -6.49
CA HIS A 128 11.15 -19.11 -5.29
C HIS A 128 9.95 -20.04 -5.48
N THR A 129 9.03 -19.71 -6.39
CA THR A 129 7.96 -20.61 -6.79
C THR A 129 8.41 -21.60 -7.87
N GLY A 130 9.44 -21.24 -8.65
CA GLY A 130 10.14 -22.09 -9.58
C GLY A 130 9.22 -22.94 -10.48
N LYS A 131 9.43 -24.25 -10.45
CA LYS A 131 8.64 -25.23 -11.22
C LYS A 131 7.24 -25.50 -10.65
N HIS A 132 6.90 -24.93 -9.48
CA HIS A 132 5.65 -25.17 -8.75
C HIS A 132 4.63 -24.03 -8.92
N ARG A 133 4.69 -23.32 -10.04
CA ARG A 133 3.72 -22.24 -10.33
C ARG A 133 2.29 -22.71 -10.51
N ASP A 134 2.08 -23.99 -10.73
CA ASP A 134 0.80 -24.68 -10.85
C ASP A 134 0.26 -25.20 -9.49
N ASP A 135 1.08 -25.14 -8.44
CA ASP A 135 0.68 -25.50 -7.09
C ASP A 135 0.07 -24.29 -6.38
N ALA A 136 -1.25 -24.16 -6.44
CA ALA A 136 -1.99 -23.05 -5.85
C ALA A 136 -1.79 -22.96 -4.33
N GLN A 137 -1.69 -24.10 -3.63
CA GLN A 137 -1.48 -24.14 -2.19
C GLN A 137 -0.09 -23.62 -1.82
N LEU A 138 0.93 -24.01 -2.56
CA LEU A 138 2.30 -23.55 -2.32
C LEU A 138 2.44 -22.04 -2.59
N ILE A 139 1.76 -21.52 -3.62
CA ILE A 139 1.70 -20.08 -3.91
C ILE A 139 1.00 -19.34 -2.77
N GLU A 140 -0.12 -19.84 -2.30
CA GLU A 140 -0.85 -19.26 -1.17
C GLU A 140 0.03 -19.24 0.08
N ALA A 141 0.68 -20.35 0.43
CA ALA A 141 1.62 -20.44 1.54
C ALA A 141 2.76 -19.42 1.41
N PHE A 142 3.32 -19.26 0.23
CA PHE A 142 4.37 -18.28 -0.04
C PHE A 142 3.87 -16.84 0.14
N PHE A 143 2.71 -16.51 -0.39
CA PHE A 143 2.15 -15.16 -0.32
C PHE A 143 1.78 -14.77 1.10
N PHE A 144 1.03 -15.61 1.81
CA PHE A 144 0.64 -15.35 3.19
C PHE A 144 1.83 -15.38 4.15
N GLY A 145 2.78 -16.29 3.92
CA GLY A 145 3.98 -16.37 4.72
C GLY A 145 4.87 -15.14 4.60
N GLN A 146 5.15 -14.69 3.37
CA GLN A 146 5.92 -13.47 3.14
C GLN A 146 5.19 -12.21 3.63
N ALA A 147 3.86 -12.25 3.71
CA ALA A 147 3.06 -11.20 4.32
C ALA A 147 3.13 -11.19 5.86
N GLY A 148 3.78 -12.18 6.49
CA GLY A 148 3.84 -12.33 7.94
C GLY A 148 2.51 -12.74 8.59
N LEU A 149 1.55 -13.27 7.81
CA LEU A 149 0.20 -13.60 8.27
C LEU A 149 0.05 -15.06 8.70
N LEU A 150 1.11 -15.87 8.63
CA LEU A 150 1.14 -17.27 9.08
C LEU A 150 1.83 -17.42 10.46
N ASP A 151 1.66 -16.44 11.33
CA ASP A 151 2.23 -16.43 12.68
C ASP A 151 1.30 -17.19 13.64
N THR A 152 1.74 -18.36 14.10
CA THR A 152 0.97 -19.23 15.00
C THR A 152 0.85 -18.69 16.43
N GLU A 153 1.72 -17.75 16.83
CA GLU A 153 1.65 -17.13 18.16
C GLU A 153 0.63 -15.99 18.18
N ARG A 154 0.43 -15.31 17.05
CA ARG A 154 -0.50 -14.19 16.90
C ARG A 154 -1.90 -14.60 16.46
N THR A 155 -2.02 -15.70 15.73
CA THR A 155 -3.30 -16.20 15.25
C THR A 155 -3.99 -16.98 16.36
N PRO A 156 -5.25 -16.65 16.75
CA PRO A 156 -5.97 -17.38 17.78
C PRO A 156 -6.09 -18.87 17.43
N PRO A 157 -6.00 -19.80 18.40
CA PRO A 157 -6.12 -21.23 18.13
C PRO A 157 -7.41 -21.64 17.41
N SER A 158 -8.50 -20.90 17.61
CA SER A 158 -9.79 -21.13 16.94
C SER A 158 -9.75 -20.83 15.43
N GLU A 159 -8.78 -20.06 14.98
CA GLU A 159 -8.57 -19.68 13.57
C GLU A 159 -7.48 -20.53 12.89
N GLN A 160 -6.78 -21.38 13.65
CA GLN A 160 -5.72 -22.27 13.15
C GLN A 160 -6.31 -23.60 12.68
N ASP A 161 -7.12 -23.56 11.64
CA ASP A 161 -7.69 -24.77 11.02
C ASP A 161 -6.64 -25.62 10.26
N SER A 162 -7.08 -26.73 9.68
CA SER A 162 -6.19 -27.64 8.94
C SER A 162 -5.55 -26.98 7.72
N HIS A 163 -6.25 -26.02 7.07
CA HIS A 163 -5.72 -25.29 5.94
C HIS A 163 -4.60 -24.35 6.39
N PHE A 164 -4.84 -23.57 7.44
CA PHE A 164 -3.82 -22.70 8.03
C PHE A 164 -2.57 -23.48 8.42
N GLN A 165 -2.73 -24.63 9.11
CA GLN A 165 -1.59 -25.48 9.51
C GLN A 165 -0.79 -25.98 8.30
N THR A 166 -1.47 -26.29 7.22
CA THR A 166 -0.83 -26.70 5.96
C THR A 166 -0.02 -25.58 5.35
N LEU A 167 -0.59 -24.36 5.28
CA LEU A 167 0.13 -23.18 4.78
C LEU A 167 1.36 -22.85 5.64
N VAL A 168 1.25 -22.94 6.97
CA VAL A 168 2.38 -22.73 7.89
C VAL A 168 3.50 -23.74 7.62
N ARG A 169 3.16 -25.02 7.46
CA ARG A 169 4.15 -26.08 7.17
C ARG A 169 4.86 -25.81 5.84
N ASP A 170 4.10 -25.53 4.80
CA ASP A 170 4.60 -25.35 3.44
C ASP A 170 5.45 -24.06 3.35
N TYR A 171 5.04 -22.99 4.03
CA TYR A 171 5.83 -21.77 4.09
C TYR A 171 7.13 -21.96 4.89
N ARG A 172 7.13 -22.69 6.00
CA ARG A 172 8.37 -22.99 6.76
C ARG A 172 9.40 -23.72 5.90
N PHE A 173 8.94 -24.64 5.06
CA PHE A 173 9.82 -25.30 4.09
C PHE A 173 10.43 -24.30 3.10
N LEU A 174 9.61 -23.42 2.51
CA LEU A 174 10.08 -22.38 1.59
C LEU A 174 11.04 -21.40 2.28
N GLN A 175 10.69 -20.98 3.49
CA GLN A 175 11.48 -20.06 4.29
C GLN A 175 12.89 -20.59 4.56
N GLN A 176 13.00 -21.85 4.96
CA GLN A 176 14.30 -22.49 5.18
C GLN A 176 15.08 -22.67 3.87
N LYS A 177 14.40 -23.12 2.82
CA LYS A 177 15.03 -23.40 1.52
C LYS A 177 15.61 -22.16 0.87
N PHE A 178 14.94 -21.02 0.98
CA PHE A 178 15.31 -19.78 0.29
C PHE A 178 15.75 -18.66 1.24
N SER A 179 15.89 -18.94 2.54
CA SER A 179 16.27 -17.94 3.56
C SER A 179 15.36 -16.71 3.54
N LEU A 180 14.04 -16.93 3.45
CA LEU A 180 13.06 -15.86 3.29
C LEU A 180 12.85 -15.10 4.60
N THR A 181 12.69 -13.78 4.47
CA THR A 181 12.33 -12.89 5.57
C THR A 181 10.99 -12.22 5.27
N PRO A 182 9.91 -12.54 6.02
CA PRO A 182 8.62 -11.91 5.81
C PRO A 182 8.62 -10.44 6.23
N ILE A 183 7.69 -9.67 5.68
CA ILE A 183 7.41 -8.33 6.23
C ILE A 183 6.71 -8.45 7.59
N SER A 184 6.73 -7.37 8.37
CA SER A 184 6.03 -7.34 9.65
C SER A 184 4.51 -7.39 9.45
N PRO A 185 3.76 -8.24 10.16
CA PRO A 185 2.30 -8.27 10.11
C PRO A 185 1.66 -6.94 10.59
N LEU A 186 2.40 -6.12 11.32
CA LEU A 186 1.94 -4.80 11.80
C LEU A 186 1.85 -3.76 10.68
N GLU A 187 2.40 -4.04 9.50
CA GLU A 187 2.28 -3.15 8.35
C GLU A 187 0.88 -3.15 7.75
N TRP A 188 0.12 -4.22 7.97
CA TRP A 188 -1.22 -4.37 7.43
C TRP A 188 -2.26 -3.59 8.25
N LYS A 189 -3.04 -2.77 7.56
CA LYS A 189 -4.10 -1.96 8.16
C LYS A 189 -5.45 -2.58 7.84
N PHE A 190 -6.22 -2.89 8.87
CA PHE A 190 -7.58 -3.45 8.75
C PHE A 190 -8.67 -2.42 9.08
N LEU A 191 -8.32 -1.41 9.88
CA LEU A 191 -9.28 -0.43 10.36
C LEU A 191 -9.81 0.47 9.23
N ARG A 192 -11.13 0.70 9.22
CA ARG A 192 -11.84 1.53 8.24
C ARG A 192 -11.69 1.00 6.79
N LEU A 193 -11.65 -0.30 6.63
CA LEU A 193 -11.75 -0.98 5.33
C LEU A 193 -13.05 -1.78 5.26
N ARG A 194 -13.59 -1.93 4.05
CA ARG A 194 -14.65 -2.90 3.80
C ARG A 194 -14.05 -4.32 3.86
N PRO A 195 -14.78 -5.34 4.39
CA PRO A 195 -14.25 -6.70 4.54
C PRO A 195 -13.60 -7.27 3.28
N GLN A 196 -14.21 -7.04 2.12
CA GLN A 196 -13.68 -7.46 0.81
C GLN A 196 -12.32 -6.84 0.45
N ASN A 197 -11.89 -5.79 1.15
CA ASN A 197 -10.61 -5.10 0.95
C ASN A 197 -9.60 -5.42 2.04
N PHE A 198 -9.91 -6.37 2.93
CA PHE A 198 -8.95 -6.79 3.94
C PHE A 198 -7.70 -7.40 3.29
N PRO A 199 -6.52 -7.16 3.84
CA PRO A 199 -5.26 -7.64 3.27
C PRO A 199 -5.26 -9.12 2.94
N HIS A 200 -5.73 -9.98 3.83
CA HIS A 200 -5.79 -11.44 3.61
C HIS A 200 -6.69 -11.82 2.42
N VAL A 201 -7.84 -11.15 2.23
CA VAL A 201 -8.72 -11.38 1.07
C VAL A 201 -8.00 -10.99 -0.22
N ARG A 202 -7.30 -9.85 -0.22
CA ARG A 202 -6.57 -9.37 -1.38
C ARG A 202 -5.34 -10.21 -1.71
N LEU A 203 -4.66 -10.75 -0.68
CA LEU A 203 -3.55 -11.69 -0.87
C LEU A 203 -4.04 -13.00 -1.48
N ALA A 204 -5.17 -13.55 -1.03
CA ALA A 204 -5.78 -14.75 -1.61
C ALA A 204 -6.13 -14.54 -3.09
N GLN A 205 -6.73 -13.38 -3.43
CA GLN A 205 -7.04 -13.01 -4.80
C GLN A 205 -5.78 -12.91 -5.68
N LEU A 206 -4.71 -12.29 -5.17
CA LEU A 206 -3.42 -12.22 -5.87
C LEU A 206 -2.77 -13.59 -6.03
N ALA A 207 -2.85 -14.46 -5.01
CA ALA A 207 -2.34 -15.82 -5.09
C ALA A 207 -3.08 -16.62 -6.17
N ALA A 208 -4.41 -16.53 -6.22
CA ALA A 208 -5.23 -17.17 -7.25
C ALA A 208 -4.91 -16.64 -8.66
N LEU A 209 -4.76 -15.32 -8.81
CA LEU A 209 -4.38 -14.71 -10.08
C LEU A 209 -2.99 -15.17 -10.54
N TYR A 210 -2.02 -15.16 -9.64
CA TYR A 210 -0.65 -15.59 -9.93
C TYR A 210 -0.60 -17.08 -10.29
N GLY A 211 -1.26 -17.94 -9.51
CA GLY A 211 -1.33 -19.39 -9.75
C GLY A 211 -2.06 -19.76 -11.04
N SER A 212 -3.03 -18.93 -11.49
CA SER A 212 -3.71 -19.14 -12.76
C SER A 212 -2.81 -18.93 -13.99
N GLN A 213 -1.63 -18.36 -13.82
CA GLN A 213 -0.67 -18.00 -14.87
C GLN A 213 -1.26 -17.11 -15.96
N ARG A 214 -2.38 -16.44 -15.69
CA ARG A 214 -3.02 -15.52 -16.65
C ARG A 214 -2.32 -14.18 -16.70
N PHE A 215 -1.84 -13.70 -15.56
CA PHE A 215 -1.15 -12.44 -15.48
C PHE A 215 0.28 -12.54 -16.03
N SER A 216 0.58 -11.76 -17.06
CA SER A 216 1.92 -11.41 -17.48
C SER A 216 1.90 -10.06 -18.17
N LEU A 217 2.99 -9.31 -18.10
CA LEU A 217 3.14 -8.05 -18.81
C LEU A 217 3.02 -8.21 -20.33
N ALA A 218 3.57 -9.32 -20.85
CA ALA A 218 3.48 -9.64 -22.28
C ALA A 218 2.02 -9.76 -22.73
N ARG A 219 1.18 -10.46 -21.99
CA ARG A 219 -0.25 -10.59 -22.29
C ARG A 219 -0.99 -9.27 -22.20
N ILE A 220 -0.71 -8.45 -21.17
CA ILE A 220 -1.32 -7.11 -21.06
C ILE A 220 -0.94 -6.24 -22.25
N ARG A 221 0.32 -6.28 -22.69
CA ARG A 221 0.77 -5.52 -23.87
C ARG A 221 0.13 -5.98 -25.19
N GLN A 222 -0.28 -7.24 -25.27
CA GLN A 222 -0.95 -7.80 -26.42
C GLN A 222 -2.46 -7.57 -26.42
N SER A 223 -3.04 -7.14 -25.28
CA SER A 223 -4.46 -6.83 -25.21
C SER A 223 -4.81 -5.65 -26.12
N THR A 224 -5.87 -5.80 -26.90
CA THR A 224 -6.35 -4.80 -27.86
C THR A 224 -7.56 -4.03 -27.36
N SER A 225 -8.15 -4.51 -26.27
CA SER A 225 -9.33 -3.91 -25.65
C SER A 225 -9.24 -3.91 -24.13
N VAL A 226 -10.06 -3.07 -23.49
CA VAL A 226 -10.22 -3.05 -22.03
C VAL A 226 -10.78 -4.39 -21.53
N GLU A 227 -11.62 -5.05 -22.33
CA GLU A 227 -12.21 -6.35 -22.01
C GLU A 227 -11.14 -7.46 -21.99
N ASP A 228 -10.21 -7.45 -22.94
CA ASP A 228 -9.08 -8.38 -22.94
C ASP A 228 -8.23 -8.21 -21.68
N ALA A 229 -7.89 -6.97 -21.33
CA ALA A 229 -7.14 -6.67 -20.11
C ALA A 229 -7.89 -7.10 -18.85
N ARG A 230 -9.22 -6.89 -18.81
CA ARG A 230 -10.07 -7.33 -17.69
C ARG A 230 -10.07 -8.84 -17.55
N ASN A 231 -10.14 -9.58 -18.65
CA ASN A 231 -10.12 -11.05 -18.64
C ASN A 231 -8.79 -11.62 -18.14
N ILE A 232 -7.66 -10.95 -18.45
CA ILE A 232 -6.33 -11.32 -17.93
C ILE A 232 -6.29 -11.14 -16.39
N LEU A 233 -6.92 -10.09 -15.88
CA LEU A 233 -6.94 -9.75 -14.45
C LEU A 233 -8.10 -10.40 -13.68
N SER A 234 -8.99 -11.15 -14.36
CA SER A 234 -10.10 -11.83 -13.71
C SER A 234 -9.61 -13.05 -12.93
N PHE A 235 -10.18 -13.27 -11.77
CA PHE A 235 -10.00 -14.48 -10.96
C PHE A 235 -11.39 -14.98 -10.55
N ASN A 236 -11.55 -16.30 -10.58
CA ASN A 236 -12.74 -16.93 -10.03
C ASN A 236 -12.51 -17.05 -8.52
N THR A 237 -13.35 -16.39 -7.75
CA THR A 237 -13.44 -16.53 -6.29
C THR A 237 -14.34 -17.70 -5.94
#